data_a4db161204dc6999ee22757157e15450
#
_entry.id   a4db161204dc6999ee22757157e15450
#
_cell.length_a   1.000
_cell.length_b   1.000
_cell.length_c   1.000
_cell.angle_alpha   90.00
_cell.angle_beta   90.00
_cell.angle_gamma   90.00
#
_symmetry.space_group_name_H-M   'P 1'
#
loop_
_entity.id
_entity.type
_entity.pdbx_description
1 polymer ?
#
loop_
_entity_poly.entity_id
_entity_poly.type
_entity_poly.pdbx_seq_one_letter_code
_entity_poly.pdbx_strand_id
1 'polypeptide(L)'
;MVVHFSLAGYLFVNALVGIDPGPTRLPYPQRLLLLFATMAFHAFFGIALVTGEVLLVPDWFGLLGREWGPSAIVDQQRGGGVAWGIGELPTLALAIAVAFSWARDDERTARRRDRRVAREGDLEMDEYNEMLARLAARDGSAPRD
;
A
#
# COMPACT_ATOMS: atom_id res chain seq x y z
N MET A 1 -12.05 -24.27 -1.43
CA MET A 1 -11.25 -23.29 -2.20
C MET A 1 -11.93 -21.92 -2.26
N VAL A 2 -13.12 -21.76 -2.87
CA VAL A 2 -13.79 -20.45 -3.05
C VAL A 2 -13.93 -19.66 -1.75
N VAL A 3 -14.49 -20.24 -0.69
CA VAL A 3 -14.69 -19.58 0.61
C VAL A 3 -13.38 -19.08 1.20
N HIS A 4 -12.31 -19.87 1.12
CA HIS A 4 -10.99 -19.48 1.65
C HIS A 4 -10.44 -18.24 0.91
N PHE A 5 -10.45 -18.25 -0.43
CA PHE A 5 -9.95 -17.12 -1.22
C PHE A 5 -10.83 -15.87 -1.06
N SER A 6 -12.14 -16.03 -0.99
CA SER A 6 -13.06 -14.91 -0.75
C SER A 6 -12.83 -14.27 0.62
N LEU A 7 -12.64 -15.08 1.65
CA LEU A 7 -12.35 -14.59 3.01
C LEU A 7 -11.00 -13.90 3.07
N ALA A 8 -9.95 -14.51 2.48
CA ALA A 8 -8.62 -13.91 2.43
C ALA A 8 -8.63 -12.56 1.68
N GLY A 9 -9.32 -12.50 0.53
CA GLY A 9 -9.48 -11.27 -0.25
C GLY A 9 -10.26 -10.21 0.52
N TYR A 10 -11.33 -10.57 1.19
CA TYR A 10 -12.10 -9.65 2.04
C TYR A 10 -11.24 -9.07 3.17
N LEU A 11 -10.54 -9.92 3.91
CA LEU A 11 -9.66 -9.49 5.00
C LEU A 11 -8.53 -8.59 4.50
N PHE A 12 -7.96 -8.92 3.34
CA PHE A 12 -6.93 -8.10 2.70
C PHE A 12 -7.46 -6.70 2.34
N VAL A 13 -8.59 -6.62 1.64
CA VAL A 13 -9.21 -5.34 1.27
C VAL A 13 -9.60 -4.55 2.52
N ASN A 14 -10.17 -5.21 3.53
CA ASN A 14 -10.54 -4.57 4.79
C ASN A 14 -9.31 -3.99 5.53
N ALA A 15 -8.19 -4.71 5.56
CA ALA A 15 -6.93 -4.21 6.14
C ALA A 15 -6.39 -2.97 5.40
N LEU A 16 -6.60 -2.88 4.08
CA LEU A 16 -6.15 -1.77 3.25
C LEU A 16 -7.08 -0.55 3.33
N VAL A 17 -8.38 -0.76 3.22
CA VAL A 17 -9.37 0.33 3.18
C VAL A 17 -9.72 0.79 4.59
N GLY A 18 -9.82 -0.13 5.55
CA GLY A 18 -10.00 0.18 6.97
C GLY A 18 -11.31 0.89 7.28
N ILE A 19 -12.41 0.51 6.60
CA ILE A 19 -13.75 1.08 6.83
C ILE A 19 -14.34 0.50 8.11
N ASP A 20 -14.15 -0.80 8.34
CA ASP A 20 -14.71 -1.49 9.50
C ASP A 20 -13.92 -1.16 10.78
N PRO A 21 -14.61 -1.10 11.94
CA PRO A 21 -13.96 -0.90 13.23
C PRO A 21 -13.10 -2.14 13.58
N GLY A 22 -11.80 -2.05 13.28
CA GLY A 22 -10.81 -3.06 13.62
C GLY A 22 -9.90 -2.61 14.76
N PRO A 23 -9.24 -3.54 15.48
CA PRO A 23 -8.44 -3.22 16.66
C PRO A 23 -7.21 -2.35 16.35
N THR A 24 -6.64 -2.43 15.16
CA THR A 24 -5.50 -1.60 14.75
C THR A 24 -5.52 -1.36 13.25
N ARG A 25 -5.52 -0.09 12.85
CA ARG A 25 -5.41 0.28 11.44
C ARG A 25 -3.94 0.42 11.07
N LEU A 26 -3.53 -0.25 10.01
CA LEU A 26 -2.20 -0.04 9.44
C LEU A 26 -2.03 1.42 9.00
N PRO A 27 -0.90 2.08 9.28
CA PRO A 27 -0.62 3.40 8.74
C PRO A 27 -0.54 3.36 7.20
N TYR A 28 -0.90 4.47 6.55
CA TYR A 28 -0.99 4.55 5.08
C TYR A 28 0.26 4.07 4.34
N PRO A 29 1.50 4.42 4.77
CA PRO A 29 2.71 3.91 4.11
C PRO A 29 2.80 2.38 4.13
N GLN A 30 2.39 1.73 5.23
CA GLN A 30 2.41 0.27 5.33
C GLN A 30 1.35 -0.38 4.43
N ARG A 31 0.17 0.26 4.26
CA ARG A 31 -0.85 -0.22 3.32
C ARG A 31 -0.36 -0.17 1.87
N LEU A 32 0.30 0.93 1.49
CA LEU A 32 0.91 1.07 0.17
C LEU A 32 2.03 0.05 -0.03
N LEU A 33 2.90 -0.13 0.95
CA LEU A 33 3.96 -1.14 0.89
C LEU A 33 3.40 -2.55 0.69
N LEU A 34 2.33 -2.89 1.42
CA LEU A 34 1.64 -4.18 1.28
C LEU A 34 1.05 -4.37 -0.11
N LEU A 35 0.43 -3.33 -0.67
CA LEU A 35 -0.08 -3.34 -2.04
C LEU A 35 1.03 -3.52 -3.06
N PHE A 36 2.13 -2.76 -2.97
CA PHE A 36 3.27 -2.91 -3.86
C PHE A 36 3.91 -4.29 -3.77
N ALA A 37 4.05 -4.84 -2.57
CA ALA A 37 4.55 -6.20 -2.39
C ALA A 37 3.63 -7.21 -3.08
N THR A 38 2.31 -7.08 -2.90
CA THR A 38 1.32 -7.95 -3.56
C THR A 38 1.39 -7.84 -5.09
N MET A 39 1.50 -6.62 -5.62
CA MET A 39 1.67 -6.39 -7.07
C MET A 39 2.96 -7.03 -7.58
N ALA A 40 4.07 -6.88 -6.86
CA ALA A 40 5.34 -7.49 -7.25
C ALA A 40 5.25 -9.01 -7.31
N PHE A 41 4.70 -9.67 -6.28
CA PHE A 41 4.49 -11.12 -6.29
C PHE A 41 3.56 -11.57 -7.41
N HIS A 42 2.48 -10.83 -7.64
CA HIS A 42 1.54 -11.12 -8.72
C HIS A 42 2.19 -10.99 -10.10
N ALA A 43 2.98 -9.94 -10.32
CA ALA A 43 3.73 -9.72 -11.55
C ALA A 43 4.77 -10.83 -11.79
N PHE A 44 5.57 -11.20 -10.78
CA PHE A 44 6.54 -12.30 -10.90
C PHE A 44 5.86 -13.63 -11.22
N PHE A 45 4.75 -13.92 -10.57
CA PHE A 45 3.97 -15.12 -10.86
C PHE A 45 3.41 -15.11 -12.29
N GLY A 46 2.85 -13.98 -12.72
CA GLY A 46 2.34 -13.79 -14.08
C GLY A 46 3.43 -13.97 -15.13
N ILE A 47 4.59 -13.34 -14.94
CA ILE A 47 5.73 -13.48 -15.84
C ILE A 47 6.19 -14.93 -15.88
N ALA A 48 6.32 -15.60 -14.75
CA ALA A 48 6.74 -17.00 -14.70
C ALA A 48 5.79 -17.92 -15.48
N LEU A 49 4.49 -17.65 -15.44
CA LEU A 49 3.50 -18.42 -16.25
C LEU A 49 3.60 -18.10 -17.73
N VAL A 50 3.74 -16.82 -18.10
CA VAL A 50 3.77 -16.38 -19.51
C VAL A 50 5.05 -16.83 -20.20
N THR A 51 6.19 -16.81 -19.50
CA THR A 51 7.49 -17.19 -20.06
C THR A 51 7.88 -18.65 -19.79
N GLY A 52 7.08 -19.34 -18.98
CA GLY A 52 7.35 -20.73 -18.61
C GLY A 52 7.30 -21.68 -19.83
N GLU A 53 8.33 -22.50 -19.96
CA GLU A 53 8.42 -23.54 -21.01
C GLU A 53 7.96 -24.91 -20.48
N VAL A 54 7.71 -25.00 -19.18
CA VAL A 54 7.28 -26.23 -18.50
C VAL A 54 5.85 -26.07 -18.02
N LEU A 55 5.03 -27.08 -18.30
CA LEU A 55 3.65 -27.11 -17.84
C LEU A 55 3.60 -27.33 -16.32
N LEU A 56 2.88 -26.47 -15.61
CA LEU A 56 2.57 -26.70 -14.20
C LEU A 56 1.59 -27.88 -14.08
N VAL A 57 1.87 -28.77 -13.14
CA VAL A 57 1.05 -29.98 -12.92
C VAL A 57 0.83 -30.78 -14.21
N PRO A 58 1.93 -31.25 -14.88
CA PRO A 58 1.87 -31.92 -16.16
C PRO A 58 1.07 -33.23 -16.10
N ASP A 59 1.12 -33.93 -14.97
CA ASP A 59 0.37 -35.18 -14.74
C ASP A 59 -1.16 -35.00 -14.78
N TRP A 60 -1.63 -33.76 -14.54
CA TRP A 60 -3.04 -33.43 -14.66
C TRP A 60 -3.37 -32.83 -16.01
N PHE A 61 -2.78 -31.71 -16.34
CA PHE A 61 -3.12 -30.94 -17.54
C PHE A 61 -2.59 -31.59 -18.84
N GLY A 62 -1.46 -32.28 -18.78
CA GLY A 62 -0.87 -32.98 -19.90
C GLY A 62 -1.64 -34.26 -20.31
N LEU A 63 -2.36 -34.87 -19.36
CA LEU A 63 -3.09 -36.13 -19.57
C LEU A 63 -4.58 -35.94 -19.92
N LEU A 64 -5.07 -34.70 -19.99
CA LEU A 64 -6.49 -34.42 -20.25
C LEU A 64 -6.94 -34.87 -21.68
N GLY A 65 -6.00 -35.19 -22.60
CA GLY A 65 -6.32 -35.66 -23.94
C GLY A 65 -7.17 -34.69 -24.76
N ARG A 66 -7.06 -33.38 -24.49
CA ARG A 66 -7.83 -32.36 -25.16
C ARG A 66 -7.39 -32.21 -26.60
N GLU A 67 -8.28 -32.45 -27.54
CA GLU A 67 -8.00 -32.37 -29.00
C GLU A 67 -8.32 -30.98 -29.61
N TRP A 68 -8.93 -30.08 -28.81
CA TRP A 68 -9.34 -28.75 -29.26
C TRP A 68 -8.55 -27.65 -28.58
N GLY A 69 -8.39 -26.50 -29.25
CA GLY A 69 -7.71 -25.34 -28.72
C GLY A 69 -6.17 -25.44 -28.79
N PRO A 70 -5.46 -24.53 -28.14
CA PRO A 70 -4.00 -24.53 -28.10
C PRO A 70 -3.46 -25.68 -27.23
N SER A 71 -2.16 -25.97 -27.36
CA SER A 71 -1.50 -26.94 -26.47
C SER A 71 -1.60 -26.49 -25.01
N ALA A 72 -1.50 -27.42 -24.06
CA ALA A 72 -1.63 -27.12 -22.62
C ALA A 72 -0.63 -26.05 -22.17
N ILE A 73 0.59 -26.03 -22.69
CA ILE A 73 1.59 -25.01 -22.34
C ILE A 73 1.20 -23.62 -22.89
N VAL A 74 0.72 -23.54 -24.12
CA VAL A 74 0.25 -22.27 -24.71
C VAL A 74 -0.99 -21.75 -23.98
N ASP A 75 -1.85 -22.64 -23.55
CA ASP A 75 -3.03 -22.31 -22.76
C ASP A 75 -2.64 -21.75 -21.37
N GLN A 76 -1.66 -22.38 -20.71
CA GLN A 76 -1.07 -21.87 -19.47
C GLN A 76 -0.49 -20.48 -19.65
N GLN A 77 0.30 -20.25 -20.69
CA GLN A 77 0.91 -18.95 -20.99
C GLN A 77 -0.15 -17.86 -21.23
N ARG A 78 -1.18 -18.17 -22.01
CA ARG A 78 -2.31 -17.25 -22.26
C ARG A 78 -3.12 -16.99 -21.02
N GLY A 79 -3.44 -18.04 -20.25
CA GLY A 79 -4.13 -17.93 -18.98
C GLY A 79 -3.34 -17.10 -17.95
N GLY A 80 -2.02 -17.28 -17.91
CA GLY A 80 -1.10 -16.48 -17.10
C GLY A 80 -1.15 -15.00 -17.45
N GLY A 81 -1.13 -14.66 -18.74
CA GLY A 81 -1.23 -13.28 -19.21
C GLY A 81 -2.58 -12.63 -18.87
N VAL A 82 -3.67 -13.36 -19.03
CA VAL A 82 -5.01 -12.89 -18.67
C VAL A 82 -5.12 -12.67 -17.15
N ALA A 83 -4.68 -13.65 -16.35
CA ALA A 83 -4.71 -13.56 -14.90
C ALA A 83 -3.88 -12.37 -14.41
N TRP A 84 -2.70 -12.17 -14.96
CA TRP A 84 -1.84 -11.03 -14.64
C TRP A 84 -2.54 -9.71 -14.97
N GLY A 85 -3.02 -9.51 -16.19
CA GLY A 85 -3.64 -8.25 -16.62
C GLY A 85 -4.92 -7.91 -15.83
N ILE A 86 -5.77 -8.91 -15.51
CA ILE A 86 -6.99 -8.70 -14.73
C ILE A 86 -6.66 -8.35 -13.27
N GLY A 87 -5.61 -8.95 -12.68
CA GLY A 87 -5.22 -8.69 -11.29
C GLY A 87 -4.61 -7.31 -11.05
N GLU A 88 -3.93 -6.75 -12.03
CA GLU A 88 -3.28 -5.43 -11.94
C GLU A 88 -4.27 -4.27 -11.75
N LEU A 89 -5.38 -4.27 -12.48
CA LEU A 89 -6.34 -3.16 -12.48
C LEU A 89 -7.00 -2.92 -11.11
N PRO A 90 -7.56 -3.93 -10.42
CA PRO A 90 -8.13 -3.74 -9.08
C PRO A 90 -7.10 -3.30 -8.05
N THR A 91 -5.88 -3.87 -8.13
CA THR A 91 -4.81 -3.55 -7.19
C THR A 91 -4.32 -2.11 -7.36
N LEU A 92 -4.17 -1.65 -8.60
CA LEU A 92 -3.86 -0.27 -8.92
C LEU A 92 -4.97 0.68 -8.44
N ALA A 93 -6.23 0.33 -8.67
CA ALA A 93 -7.36 1.12 -8.19
C ALA A 93 -7.36 1.25 -6.66
N LEU A 94 -7.05 0.16 -5.93
CA LEU A 94 -6.90 0.18 -4.48
C LEU A 94 -5.72 1.05 -4.04
N ALA A 95 -4.57 0.98 -4.72
CA ALA A 95 -3.42 1.82 -4.42
C ALA A 95 -3.74 3.32 -4.57
N ILE A 96 -4.43 3.68 -5.64
CA ILE A 96 -4.91 5.04 -5.89
C ILE A 96 -5.89 5.47 -4.78
N ALA A 97 -6.86 4.62 -4.42
CA ALA A 97 -7.82 4.91 -3.36
C ALA A 97 -7.16 5.12 -2.00
N VAL A 98 -6.16 4.29 -1.65
CA VAL A 98 -5.38 4.44 -0.41
C VAL A 98 -4.57 5.73 -0.42
N ALA A 99 -3.92 6.07 -1.55
CA ALA A 99 -3.15 7.30 -1.70
C ALA A 99 -4.04 8.56 -1.56
N PHE A 100 -5.21 8.57 -2.21
CA PHE A 100 -6.18 9.66 -2.04
C PHE A 100 -6.72 9.76 -0.61
N SER A 101 -6.96 8.62 0.04
CA SER A 101 -7.40 8.61 1.44
C SER A 101 -6.34 9.18 2.36
N TRP A 102 -5.07 8.85 2.11
CA TRP A 102 -3.94 9.41 2.83
C TRP A 102 -3.84 10.92 2.66
N ALA A 103 -3.84 11.40 1.43
CA ALA A 103 -3.76 12.84 1.14
C ALA A 103 -4.90 13.63 1.83
N ARG A 104 -6.13 13.10 1.81
CA ARG A 104 -7.27 13.74 2.48
C ARG A 104 -7.15 13.72 4.00
N ASP A 105 -6.60 12.66 4.56
CA ASP A 105 -6.43 12.54 6.02
C ASP A 105 -5.32 13.45 6.52
N ASP A 106 -4.24 13.55 5.77
CA ASP A 106 -3.13 14.48 6.02
C ASP A 106 -3.61 15.94 5.98
N GLU A 107 -4.37 16.31 4.96
CA GLU A 107 -4.96 17.65 4.87
C GLU A 107 -5.92 17.96 6.04
N ARG A 108 -6.75 16.98 6.45
CA ARG A 108 -7.63 17.14 7.61
C ARG A 108 -6.85 17.31 8.91
N THR A 109 -5.76 16.58 9.04
CA THR A 109 -4.88 16.66 10.22
C THR A 109 -4.16 18.00 10.27
N ALA A 110 -3.62 18.47 9.14
CA ALA A 110 -3.03 19.81 9.02
C ALA A 110 -4.04 20.90 9.42
N ARG A 111 -5.24 20.89 8.85
CA ARG A 111 -6.31 21.86 9.20
C ARG A 111 -6.73 21.80 10.67
N ARG A 112 -6.70 20.61 11.31
CA ARG A 112 -6.98 20.48 12.76
C ARG A 112 -5.86 21.08 13.57
N ARG A 113 -4.59 20.86 13.18
CA ARG A 113 -3.41 21.45 13.82
C ARG A 113 -3.44 22.96 13.73
N ASP A 114 -3.68 23.52 12.54
CA ASP A 114 -3.79 24.98 12.34
C ASP A 114 -4.87 25.62 13.21
N ARG A 115 -6.05 24.98 13.30
CA ARG A 115 -7.14 25.46 14.17
C ARG A 115 -6.80 25.37 15.65
N ARG A 116 -5.98 24.39 16.04
CA ARG A 116 -5.52 24.24 17.42
C ARG A 116 -4.53 25.36 17.76
N VAL A 117 -3.53 25.55 16.91
CA VAL A 117 -2.55 26.64 17.03
C VAL A 117 -3.25 28.01 17.09
N ALA A 118 -4.25 28.24 16.24
CA ALA A 118 -5.02 29.48 16.24
C ALA A 118 -5.84 29.74 17.52
N ARG A 119 -6.17 28.68 18.29
CA ARG A 119 -6.94 28.80 19.54
C ARG A 119 -6.08 28.83 20.79
N GLU A 120 -5.03 28.02 20.81
CA GLU A 120 -4.23 27.75 22.01
C GLU A 120 -2.86 28.44 21.98
N GLY A 121 -2.48 29.06 20.86
CA GLY A 121 -1.13 29.52 20.57
C GLY A 121 -0.21 28.39 20.11
N ASP A 122 0.94 28.73 19.57
CA ASP A 122 1.96 27.78 19.15
C ASP A 122 2.96 27.57 20.30
N LEU A 123 2.66 26.65 21.18
CA LEU A 123 3.50 26.37 22.36
C LEU A 123 4.94 26.03 21.97
N GLU A 124 5.15 25.33 20.84
CA GLU A 124 6.50 24.99 20.36
C GLU A 124 7.28 26.25 19.93
N MET A 125 6.59 27.17 19.25
CA MET A 125 7.19 28.47 18.88
C MET A 125 7.43 29.37 20.09
N ASP A 126 6.54 29.37 21.06
CA ASP A 126 6.70 30.14 22.27
C ASP A 126 7.88 29.62 23.11
N GLU A 127 8.02 28.30 23.30
CA GLU A 127 9.18 27.67 23.94
C GLU A 127 10.48 27.94 23.16
N TYR A 128 10.45 27.87 21.83
CA TYR A 128 11.60 28.19 20.99
C TYR A 128 12.02 29.65 21.13
N ASN A 129 11.07 30.58 21.11
CA ASN A 129 11.33 32.01 21.27
C ASN A 129 11.88 32.32 22.69
N GLU A 130 11.37 31.68 23.74
CA GLU A 130 11.93 31.76 25.06
C GLU A 130 13.37 31.24 25.14
N MET A 131 13.66 30.12 24.48
CA MET A 131 15.03 29.60 24.42
C MET A 131 15.97 30.57 23.72
N LEU A 132 15.55 31.15 22.61
CA LEU A 132 16.35 32.17 21.89
C LEU A 132 16.57 33.42 22.75
N ALA A 133 15.56 33.89 23.48
CA ALA A 133 15.70 35.00 24.38
C ALA A 133 16.70 34.73 25.53
N ARG A 134 16.69 33.51 26.08
CA ARG A 134 17.67 33.09 27.10
C ARG A 134 19.09 33.03 26.55
N LEU A 135 19.29 32.57 25.31
CA LEU A 135 20.59 32.54 24.65
C LEU A 135 21.09 33.95 24.37
N ALA A 136 20.25 34.84 23.83
CA ALA A 136 20.62 36.24 23.60
C ALA A 136 20.98 36.98 24.87
N ALA A 137 20.28 36.71 25.98
CA ALA A 137 20.63 37.29 27.31
C ALA A 137 21.98 36.80 27.81
N ARG A 138 22.36 35.56 27.56
CA ARG A 138 23.69 35.03 27.92
C ARG A 138 24.80 35.66 27.09
N ASP A 139 24.62 35.80 25.77
CA ASP A 139 25.62 36.43 24.89
C ASP A 139 25.78 37.92 25.18
N GLY A 140 24.69 38.60 25.55
CA GLY A 140 24.76 40.02 25.96
C GLY A 140 25.39 40.26 27.34
N SER A 141 25.50 39.22 28.17
CA SER A 141 26.14 39.29 29.50
C SER A 141 27.62 38.84 29.48
N ALA A 142 28.16 38.40 28.33
CA ALA A 142 29.56 38.08 28.22
C ALA A 142 30.42 39.38 28.29
N PRO A 143 31.46 39.46 29.12
CA PRO A 143 32.34 40.61 29.19
C PRO A 143 32.98 40.84 27.83
N ARG A 144 32.92 42.05 27.28
CA ARG A 144 33.67 42.47 26.13
C ARG A 144 35.07 42.83 26.65
N ASP A 145 36.01 41.90 26.51
CA ASP A 145 37.42 42.14 26.70
C ASP A 145 38.01 43.02 25.59
#